data_41587e41bc80ebb6d1da2204da0e71fd
#
_entry.id   41587e41bc80ebb6d1da2204da0e71fd
#
_cell.length_a   1.000
_cell.length_b   1.000
_cell.length_c   1.000
_cell.angle_alpha   90.00
_cell.angle_beta   90.00
_cell.angle_gamma   90.00
#
_symmetry.space_group_name_H-M   'P 1'
#
loop_
_entity.id
_entity.type
_entity.pdbx_description
1 polymer ?
#
loop_
_entity_poly.entity_id
_entity_poly.type
_entity_poly.pdbx_seq_one_letter_code
_entity_poly.pdbx_strand_id
1 'polypeptide(L)'
;MTYGRRRSCGAIVRAMSETNQGPAPDVTPTARDDAFTLFDLRVEVIATDRPMVCNHQAGDFFTLRGENLAFPAGQTFPLYPLAALLPLLPAKQRPTHPNDWMTTDAEIACPDPFCGGRFRITRTGTTTFRHADVTLVPLPPEGES
;
A
#
# COMPACT_ATOMS: atom_id res chain seq x y z
N MET A 1 2.07 68.05 9.48
CA MET A 1 1.49 68.81 10.61
C MET A 1 0.29 68.03 11.08
N THR A 2 0.36 67.62 12.20
CA THR A 2 -0.15 67.59 13.57
C THR A 2 -0.59 66.21 14.02
N TYR A 3 0.13 65.72 14.88
CA TYR A 3 -0.02 64.96 16.14
C TYR A 3 -1.47 64.83 16.66
N GLY A 4 -1.87 63.61 17.01
CA GLY A 4 -3.15 63.30 17.71
C GLY A 4 -3.08 62.06 18.59
N ARG A 5 -2.58 62.23 19.81
CA ARG A 5 -2.88 61.63 21.12
C ARG A 5 -3.28 60.14 21.21
N ARG A 6 -2.40 59.42 21.93
CA ARG A 6 -2.62 58.15 22.62
C ARG A 6 -3.74 58.28 23.68
N ARG A 7 -4.62 57.27 23.73
CA ARG A 7 -5.43 57.00 24.93
C ARG A 7 -5.02 55.66 25.52
N SER A 8 -4.49 55.72 26.71
CA SER A 8 -4.24 54.63 27.64
C SER A 8 -5.59 54.08 28.11
N CYS A 9 -5.80 52.73 28.01
CA CYS A 9 -6.91 52.09 28.67
C CYS A 9 -6.34 51.06 29.65
N GLY A 10 -6.68 51.23 30.92
CA GLY A 10 -6.10 50.53 32.05
C GLY A 10 -6.42 49.02 32.06
N ALA A 11 -5.46 48.27 32.52
CA ALA A 11 -5.56 46.86 32.80
C ALA A 11 -6.37 46.63 34.09
N ILE A 12 -7.48 45.93 34.00
CA ILE A 12 -8.16 45.32 35.15
C ILE A 12 -7.61 43.89 35.30
N VAL A 13 -6.72 43.73 36.24
CA VAL A 13 -6.21 42.44 36.69
C VAL A 13 -7.30 41.76 37.54
N ARG A 14 -7.95 40.76 36.98
CA ARG A 14 -8.84 39.84 37.70
C ARG A 14 -8.03 38.64 38.14
N ALA A 15 -7.79 38.51 39.43
CA ALA A 15 -7.22 37.28 40.01
C ALA A 15 -8.16 36.09 39.74
N MET A 16 -7.69 35.15 38.92
CA MET A 16 -8.36 33.87 38.75
C MET A 16 -7.73 32.88 39.72
N SER A 17 -8.57 32.32 40.55
CA SER A 17 -8.32 31.25 41.50
C SER A 17 -7.65 30.08 40.80
N GLU A 18 -6.44 29.68 41.22
CA GLU A 18 -5.77 28.45 40.82
C GLU A 18 -6.49 27.25 41.43
N THR A 19 -7.32 26.59 40.67
CA THR A 19 -7.76 25.24 40.99
C THR A 19 -6.57 24.28 40.72
N ASN A 20 -6.00 23.77 41.80
CA ASN A 20 -4.99 22.73 41.80
C ASN A 20 -5.62 21.44 41.24
N GLN A 21 -5.54 21.25 39.91
CA GLN A 21 -5.78 19.96 39.27
C GLN A 21 -4.48 19.17 39.36
N GLY A 22 -4.50 18.12 40.17
CA GLY A 22 -3.42 17.15 40.22
C GLY A 22 -3.14 16.57 38.79
N PRO A 23 -1.94 16.01 38.53
CA PRO A 23 -1.59 15.49 37.23
C PRO A 23 -2.64 14.45 36.81
N ALA A 24 -3.20 14.64 35.61
CA ALA A 24 -4.05 13.65 35.00
C ALA A 24 -3.28 12.31 34.93
N PRO A 25 -3.95 11.16 35.17
CA PRO A 25 -3.27 9.87 35.05
C PRO A 25 -2.69 9.77 33.64
N ASP A 26 -1.41 9.46 33.57
CA ASP A 26 -0.71 9.13 32.32
C ASP A 26 -1.30 7.81 31.80
N VAL A 27 -2.39 7.91 31.05
CA VAL A 27 -2.95 6.80 30.29
C VAL A 27 -2.12 6.73 29.03
N THR A 28 -0.97 6.09 29.12
CA THR A 28 -0.23 5.67 27.91
C THR A 28 -1.20 4.79 27.10
N PRO A 29 -1.66 5.22 25.91
CA PRO A 29 -2.53 4.39 25.10
C PRO A 29 -1.75 3.11 24.83
N THR A 30 -2.33 1.96 25.17
CA THR A 30 -1.80 0.66 24.72
C THR A 30 -1.68 0.76 23.21
N ALA A 31 -0.46 0.75 22.68
CA ALA A 31 -0.23 0.90 21.24
C ALA A 31 -1.05 -0.17 20.53
N ARG A 32 -2.02 0.27 19.72
CA ARG A 32 -2.83 -0.62 18.88
C ARG A 32 -1.88 -1.43 18.01
N ASP A 33 -2.14 -2.73 17.87
CA ASP A 33 -1.42 -3.53 16.89
C ASP A 33 -1.75 -3.02 15.48
N ASP A 34 -0.75 -2.42 14.82
CA ASP A 34 -0.84 -1.82 13.50
C ASP A 34 -0.24 -2.73 12.42
N ALA A 35 0.09 -3.98 12.78
CA ALA A 35 0.70 -4.93 11.87
C ALA A 35 -0.31 -5.51 10.87
N PHE A 36 0.12 -5.69 9.63
CA PHE A 36 -0.60 -6.42 8.60
C PHE A 36 0.36 -7.22 7.72
N THR A 37 -0.16 -8.26 7.07
CA THR A 37 0.65 -9.15 6.25
C THR A 37 0.15 -9.17 4.80
N LEU A 38 1.08 -9.10 3.85
CA LEU A 38 0.83 -9.29 2.42
C LEU A 38 1.56 -10.54 1.93
N PHE A 39 0.99 -11.20 0.93
CA PHE A 39 1.70 -12.23 0.19
C PHE A 39 2.75 -11.60 -0.72
N ASP A 40 3.96 -12.16 -0.74
CA ASP A 40 4.95 -11.90 -1.76
C ASP A 40 4.56 -12.67 -3.03
N LEU A 41 4.67 -12.01 -4.18
CA LEU A 41 4.26 -12.58 -5.45
C LEU A 41 5.46 -12.75 -6.38
N ARG A 42 5.40 -13.82 -7.18
CA ARG A 42 6.20 -14.00 -8.40
C ARG A 42 5.25 -14.04 -9.58
N VAL A 43 5.53 -13.23 -10.58
CA VAL A 43 4.83 -13.23 -11.86
C VAL A 43 5.80 -13.76 -12.91
N GLU A 44 5.47 -14.85 -13.54
CA GLU A 44 6.33 -15.57 -14.48
C GLU A 44 5.66 -15.72 -15.84
N VAL A 45 6.42 -15.51 -16.91
CA VAL A 45 6.01 -15.82 -18.28
C VAL A 45 6.04 -17.31 -18.47
N ILE A 46 4.91 -17.91 -18.83
CA ILE A 46 4.80 -19.35 -19.07
C ILE A 46 4.76 -19.67 -20.57
N ALA A 47 5.33 -20.81 -20.93
CA ALA A 47 5.27 -21.33 -22.30
C ALA A 47 3.83 -21.69 -22.67
N THR A 48 3.46 -21.42 -23.93
CA THR A 48 2.18 -21.81 -24.52
C THR A 48 2.44 -22.42 -25.88
N ASP A 49 1.42 -23.03 -26.48
CA ASP A 49 1.44 -23.56 -27.84
C ASP A 49 1.40 -22.50 -28.95
N ARG A 50 1.14 -21.21 -28.55
CA ARG A 50 1.07 -20.07 -29.46
C ARG A 50 2.33 -19.24 -29.38
N PRO A 51 2.82 -18.66 -30.50
CA PRO A 51 3.99 -17.81 -30.48
C PRO A 51 3.72 -16.53 -29.66
N MET A 52 4.71 -16.14 -28.88
CA MET A 52 4.72 -14.84 -28.20
C MET A 52 5.29 -13.77 -29.15
N VAL A 53 4.55 -12.68 -29.31
CA VAL A 53 4.95 -11.53 -30.14
C VAL A 53 5.64 -10.46 -29.30
N CYS A 54 5.29 -10.38 -28.02
CA CYS A 54 5.93 -9.47 -27.09
C CYS A 54 7.39 -9.86 -26.81
N ASN A 55 8.20 -8.87 -26.48
CA ASN A 55 9.64 -9.06 -26.20
C ASN A 55 9.85 -9.61 -24.76
N HIS A 56 9.48 -10.87 -24.56
CA HIS A 56 9.78 -11.64 -23.35
C HIS A 56 9.85 -13.14 -23.73
N GLN A 57 10.40 -13.95 -22.85
CA GLN A 57 10.59 -15.36 -23.02
C GLN A 57 9.96 -16.15 -21.87
N ALA A 58 9.58 -17.40 -22.12
CA ALA A 58 9.14 -18.29 -21.05
C ALA A 58 10.23 -18.42 -19.97
N GLY A 59 9.84 -18.25 -18.72
CA GLY A 59 10.75 -18.21 -17.60
C GLY A 59 11.18 -16.80 -17.15
N ASP A 60 10.97 -15.76 -17.97
CA ASP A 60 11.12 -14.38 -17.53
C ASP A 60 10.15 -14.11 -16.39
N PHE A 61 10.57 -13.32 -15.40
CA PHE A 61 9.72 -13.05 -14.23
C PHE A 61 10.04 -11.72 -13.58
N PHE A 62 9.11 -11.27 -12.76
CA PHE A 62 9.38 -10.27 -11.73
C PHE A 62 8.75 -10.71 -10.41
N THR A 63 9.18 -10.09 -9.33
CA THR A 63 8.60 -10.27 -8.00
C THR A 63 7.98 -8.99 -7.50
N LEU A 64 6.95 -9.13 -6.64
CA LEU A 64 6.34 -8.02 -5.92
C LEU A 64 6.40 -8.32 -4.44
N ARG A 65 7.02 -7.42 -3.68
CA ARG A 65 7.07 -7.46 -2.22
C ARG A 65 6.64 -6.12 -1.66
N GLY A 66 5.59 -6.12 -0.86
CA GLY A 66 4.92 -4.88 -0.49
C GLY A 66 4.45 -4.14 -1.75
N GLU A 67 4.92 -2.93 -1.97
CA GLU A 67 4.63 -2.12 -3.16
C GLU A 67 5.74 -2.13 -4.22
N ASN A 68 6.83 -2.87 -3.96
CA ASN A 68 8.04 -2.82 -4.77
C ASN A 68 8.11 -3.98 -5.78
N LEU A 69 8.19 -3.61 -7.07
CA LEU A 69 8.51 -4.55 -8.14
C LEU A 69 10.03 -4.71 -8.26
N ALA A 70 10.49 -5.94 -8.40
CA ALA A 70 11.89 -6.25 -8.66
C ALA A 70 12.03 -7.16 -9.87
N PHE A 71 12.90 -6.76 -10.79
CA PHE A 71 13.22 -7.51 -12.02
C PHE A 71 14.63 -8.08 -11.91
N PRO A 72 14.91 -9.27 -12.48
CA PRO A 72 16.27 -9.77 -12.62
C PRO A 72 17.16 -8.77 -13.36
N ALA A 73 18.45 -8.74 -13.00
CA ALA A 73 19.39 -7.83 -13.61
C ALA A 73 19.47 -8.05 -15.13
N GLY A 74 19.34 -6.97 -15.90
CA GLY A 74 19.38 -7.01 -17.37
C GLY A 74 18.10 -7.52 -18.04
N GLN A 75 17.10 -7.97 -17.29
CA GLN A 75 15.81 -8.35 -17.85
C GLN A 75 14.92 -7.13 -18.08
N THR A 76 14.27 -7.06 -19.22
CA THR A 76 13.21 -6.11 -19.53
C THR A 76 11.84 -6.77 -19.36
N PHE A 77 10.77 -5.98 -19.26
CA PHE A 77 9.40 -6.50 -19.26
C PHE A 77 8.51 -5.59 -20.10
N PRO A 78 7.70 -6.13 -21.02
CA PRO A 78 6.87 -5.34 -21.92
C PRO A 78 5.80 -4.58 -21.19
N LEU A 79 5.58 -3.31 -21.56
CA LEU A 79 4.66 -2.40 -20.89
C LEU A 79 3.20 -2.86 -20.91
N TYR A 80 2.71 -3.35 -22.07
CA TYR A 80 1.30 -3.72 -22.19
C TYR A 80 0.89 -4.93 -21.33
N PRO A 81 1.66 -6.03 -21.31
CA PRO A 81 1.43 -7.10 -20.33
C PRO A 81 1.53 -6.63 -18.87
N LEU A 82 2.52 -5.79 -18.55
CA LEU A 82 2.66 -5.25 -17.20
C LEU A 82 1.42 -4.44 -16.81
N ALA A 83 0.93 -3.57 -17.68
CA ALA A 83 -0.29 -2.78 -17.43
C ALA A 83 -1.53 -3.66 -17.20
N ALA A 84 -1.64 -4.81 -17.85
CA ALA A 84 -2.73 -5.76 -17.63
C ALA A 84 -2.61 -6.49 -16.27
N LEU A 85 -1.39 -6.73 -15.80
CA LEU A 85 -1.11 -7.42 -14.53
C LEU A 85 -1.28 -6.51 -13.32
N LEU A 86 -0.84 -5.25 -13.40
CA LEU A 86 -0.81 -4.31 -12.26
C LEU A 86 -2.12 -4.21 -11.48
N PRO A 87 -3.32 -4.12 -12.08
CA PRO A 87 -4.57 -4.01 -11.34
C PRO A 87 -4.91 -5.23 -10.50
N LEU A 88 -4.37 -6.41 -10.85
CA LEU A 88 -4.65 -7.68 -10.18
C LEU A 88 -3.71 -7.94 -9.00
N LEU A 89 -2.48 -7.41 -9.04
CA LEU A 89 -1.45 -7.70 -8.05
C LEU A 89 -1.86 -7.32 -6.62
N PRO A 90 -2.45 -6.14 -6.34
CA PRO A 90 -2.87 -5.80 -4.98
C PRO A 90 -3.93 -6.74 -4.39
N ALA A 91 -4.82 -7.28 -5.22
CA ALA A 91 -5.80 -8.28 -4.79
C ALA A 91 -5.14 -9.64 -4.52
N LYS A 92 -4.20 -10.06 -5.38
CA LYS A 92 -3.45 -11.32 -5.21
C LYS A 92 -2.54 -11.30 -3.97
N GLN A 93 -2.08 -10.14 -3.52
CA GLN A 93 -1.30 -9.99 -2.29
C GLN A 93 -2.12 -10.15 -1.01
N ARG A 94 -3.44 -10.07 -1.08
CA ARG A 94 -4.32 -10.12 0.10
C ARG A 94 -5.04 -11.45 0.20
N PRO A 95 -5.39 -11.91 1.41
CA PRO A 95 -6.32 -13.02 1.58
C PRO A 95 -7.65 -12.66 0.92
N THR A 96 -8.17 -13.57 0.09
CA THR A 96 -9.47 -13.48 -0.57
C THR A 96 -10.32 -14.65 -0.13
N HIS A 97 -11.64 -14.56 -0.30
CA HIS A 97 -12.53 -15.65 0.05
C HIS A 97 -12.19 -16.93 -0.74
N PRO A 98 -12.20 -18.13 -0.14
CA PRO A 98 -11.82 -19.36 -0.86
C PRO A 98 -12.62 -19.62 -2.15
N ASN A 99 -13.86 -19.17 -2.22
CA ASN A 99 -14.73 -19.33 -3.40
C ASN A 99 -14.60 -18.16 -4.41
N ASP A 100 -13.74 -17.19 -4.15
CA ASP A 100 -13.51 -16.07 -5.05
C ASP A 100 -12.57 -16.53 -6.18
N TRP A 101 -12.95 -16.25 -7.43
CA TRP A 101 -12.10 -16.51 -8.61
C TRP A 101 -10.73 -15.82 -8.51
N MET A 102 -10.62 -14.71 -7.78
CA MET A 102 -9.34 -14.08 -7.50
C MET A 102 -8.39 -14.98 -6.69
N THR A 103 -8.93 -15.94 -5.94
CA THR A 103 -8.13 -16.94 -5.21
C THR A 103 -7.60 -18.03 -6.16
N THR A 104 -8.41 -18.48 -7.11
CA THR A 104 -8.13 -19.65 -7.95
C THR A 104 -7.42 -19.29 -9.25
N ASP A 105 -7.80 -18.19 -9.91
CA ASP A 105 -7.33 -17.86 -11.25
C ASP A 105 -5.94 -17.19 -11.16
N ALA A 106 -4.92 -17.97 -11.46
CA ALA A 106 -3.52 -17.55 -11.35
C ALA A 106 -2.88 -17.15 -12.69
N GLU A 107 -3.55 -17.42 -13.82
CA GLU A 107 -3.01 -17.17 -15.16
C GLU A 107 -3.72 -16.01 -15.86
N ILE A 108 -2.93 -15.11 -16.42
CA ILE A 108 -3.38 -13.92 -17.13
C ILE A 108 -2.86 -13.97 -18.56
N ALA A 109 -3.71 -13.68 -19.54
CA ALA A 109 -3.31 -13.60 -20.93
C ALA A 109 -2.69 -12.23 -21.26
N CYS A 110 -1.81 -12.20 -22.25
CA CYS A 110 -1.38 -10.95 -22.87
C CYS A 110 -2.61 -10.20 -23.44
N PRO A 111 -2.70 -8.87 -23.28
CA PRO A 111 -3.83 -8.09 -23.81
C PRO A 111 -3.86 -8.02 -25.35
N ASP A 112 -2.76 -8.36 -26.02
CA ASP A 112 -2.74 -8.51 -27.48
C ASP A 112 -3.38 -9.84 -27.88
N PRO A 113 -4.52 -9.83 -28.62
CA PRO A 113 -5.25 -11.04 -28.99
C PRO A 113 -4.47 -11.97 -29.93
N PHE A 114 -3.43 -11.46 -30.59
CA PHE A 114 -2.57 -12.23 -31.49
C PHE A 114 -1.33 -12.79 -30.80
N CYS A 115 -1.03 -12.33 -29.58
CA CYS A 115 0.09 -12.81 -28.78
C CYS A 115 -0.31 -14.02 -27.94
N GLY A 116 0.50 -15.07 -27.97
CA GLY A 116 0.34 -16.27 -27.13
C GLY A 116 0.84 -16.11 -25.70
N GLY A 117 1.33 -14.94 -25.32
CA GLY A 117 1.89 -14.69 -24.00
C GLY A 117 0.91 -14.95 -22.86
N ARG A 118 1.38 -15.68 -21.84
CA ARG A 118 0.66 -15.92 -20.58
C ARG A 118 1.57 -15.71 -19.40
N PHE A 119 0.97 -15.28 -18.29
CA PHE A 119 1.66 -14.92 -17.07
C PHE A 119 1.02 -15.67 -15.90
N ARG A 120 1.83 -16.34 -15.10
CA ARG A 120 1.36 -17.01 -13.88
C ARG A 120 1.75 -16.20 -12.67
N ILE A 121 0.77 -15.88 -11.81
CA ILE A 121 0.96 -15.22 -10.52
C ILE A 121 1.01 -16.28 -9.43
N THR A 122 2.14 -16.36 -8.72
CA THR A 122 2.34 -17.34 -7.64
C THR A 122 2.68 -16.61 -6.35
N ARG A 123 2.05 -17.01 -5.24
CA ARG A 123 2.41 -16.58 -3.89
C ARG A 123 3.65 -17.34 -3.44
N THR A 124 4.73 -16.62 -3.09
CA THR A 124 6.03 -17.21 -2.77
C THR A 124 6.39 -17.13 -1.29
N GLY A 125 5.69 -16.31 -0.54
CA GLY A 125 5.91 -16.09 0.88
C GLY A 125 4.99 -15.01 1.40
N THR A 126 5.30 -14.51 2.61
CA THR A 126 4.58 -13.41 3.24
C THR A 126 5.57 -12.42 3.83
N THR A 127 5.20 -11.14 3.81
CA THR A 127 5.92 -10.07 4.50
C THR A 127 4.95 -9.31 5.39
N THR A 128 5.36 -9.11 6.65
CA THR A 128 4.61 -8.31 7.63
C THR A 128 5.09 -6.87 7.60
N PHE A 129 4.16 -5.94 7.60
CA PHE A 129 4.38 -4.50 7.61
C PHE A 129 3.70 -3.90 8.83
N ARG A 130 4.15 -2.71 9.25
CA ARG A 130 3.44 -1.86 10.19
C ARG A 130 2.80 -0.71 9.43
N HIS A 131 1.55 -0.40 9.77
CA HIS A 131 0.81 0.70 9.13
C HIS A 131 1.59 2.02 9.20
N ALA A 132 2.14 2.35 10.37
CA ALA A 132 2.89 3.58 10.57
C ALA A 132 4.18 3.69 9.72
N ASP A 133 4.73 2.55 9.26
CA ASP A 133 5.95 2.55 8.43
C ASP A 133 5.66 2.76 6.93
N VAL A 134 4.41 2.56 6.50
CA VAL A 134 4.04 2.55 5.07
C VAL A 134 3.03 3.62 4.67
N THR A 135 2.48 4.37 5.62
CA THR A 135 1.58 5.49 5.35
C THR A 135 1.62 6.55 6.45
N LEU A 136 1.36 7.80 6.07
CA LEU A 136 1.21 8.92 7.01
C LEU A 136 -0.23 9.09 7.50
N VAL A 137 -1.18 8.34 6.93
CA VAL A 137 -2.59 8.40 7.33
C VAL A 137 -2.77 7.58 8.60
N PRO A 138 -3.26 8.14 9.71
CA PRO A 138 -3.47 7.39 10.94
C PRO A 138 -4.56 6.33 10.78
N LEU A 139 -4.48 5.25 11.56
CA LEU A 139 -5.58 4.30 11.67
C LEU A 139 -6.83 5.00 12.22
N PRO A 140 -8.04 4.65 11.73
CA PRO A 140 -9.27 5.18 12.29
C PRO A 140 -9.41 4.77 13.77
N PRO A 141 -10.16 5.54 14.59
CA PRO A 141 -10.49 5.14 15.97
C PRO A 141 -11.13 3.75 16.02
N GLU A 142 -10.93 3.03 17.13
CA GLU A 142 -11.57 1.72 17.32
C GLU A 142 -13.10 1.87 17.31
N GLY A 143 -13.76 1.12 16.41
CA GLY A 143 -15.22 1.11 16.27
C GLY A 143 -15.78 1.93 15.10
N GLU A 144 -14.94 2.62 14.32
CA GLU A 144 -15.31 3.35 13.10
C GLU A 144 -14.75 2.63 11.83
N SER A 145 -15.26 1.45 11.52
CA SER A 145 -14.92 0.74 10.26
C SER A 145 -16.17 0.18 9.58
#